data_1a9d46ad3d4e4f9ccfe728bf13539804
#
_entry.id   1a9d46ad3d4e4f9ccfe728bf13539804
#
_cell.length_a   1.000
_cell.length_b   1.000
_cell.length_c   1.000
_cell.angle_alpha   90.00
_cell.angle_beta   90.00
_cell.angle_gamma   90.00
#
_symmetry.space_group_name_H-M   'P 1'
#
loop_
_entity.id
_entity.type
_entity.pdbx_description
1 polymer ?
#
loop_
_entity_poly.entity_id
_entity_poly.type
_entity_poly.pdbx_seq_one_letter_code
_entity_poly.pdbx_strand_id
1 'polypeptide(L)'
;MKAVIDTNVMLVSINPGSRFNPIFRQAISGGYNLCISNSILLEYEEVFKFRINMNMAEDAIAAMIYSPFTLRFDPRISWRLITADPDDDKLSDCAIAAGADFLVSNDRHFDVLKKTDFPKVKVIPAEEFLEMIISKVK
;
A
#
# COMPACT_ATOMS: atom_id res chain seq x y z
N MET A 1 0.48 -5.91 12.44
CA MET A 1 0.25 -6.38 11.06
C MET A 1 0.86 -5.38 10.08
N LYS A 2 1.62 -5.88 9.13
CA LYS A 2 2.28 -5.07 8.11
C LYS A 2 1.58 -5.24 6.76
N ALA A 3 1.35 -4.13 6.06
CA ALA A 3 0.73 -4.17 4.74
C ALA A 3 1.33 -3.14 3.79
N VAL A 4 1.50 -3.53 2.53
CA VAL A 4 1.80 -2.63 1.42
C VAL A 4 0.49 -2.36 0.70
N ILE A 5 0.20 -1.09 0.44
CA ILE A 5 -1.06 -0.67 -0.19
C ILE A 5 -0.79 -0.16 -1.60
N ASP A 6 -1.42 -0.78 -2.59
CA ASP A 6 -1.34 -0.33 -3.98
C ASP A 6 -1.78 1.14 -4.10
N THR A 7 -1.13 1.86 -4.99
CA THR A 7 -1.37 3.30 -5.18
C THR A 7 -2.83 3.64 -5.42
N ASN A 8 -3.53 2.86 -6.25
CA ASN A 8 -4.94 3.12 -6.54
C ASN A 8 -5.84 2.90 -5.33
N VAL A 9 -5.52 1.92 -4.48
CA VAL A 9 -6.25 1.68 -3.24
C VAL A 9 -6.02 2.84 -2.27
N MET A 10 -4.78 3.29 -2.12
CA MET A 10 -4.48 4.41 -1.23
C MET A 10 -5.13 5.72 -1.75
N LEU A 11 -5.14 5.92 -3.06
CA LEU A 11 -5.77 7.09 -3.69
C LEU A 11 -7.24 7.25 -3.28
N VAL A 12 -8.02 6.15 -3.34
CA VAL A 12 -9.43 6.22 -2.93
C VAL A 12 -9.58 6.29 -1.41
N SER A 13 -8.56 5.89 -0.67
CA SER A 13 -8.60 5.85 0.80
C SER A 13 -8.34 7.21 1.45
N ILE A 14 -7.59 8.10 0.82
CA ILE A 14 -7.29 9.42 1.42
C ILE A 14 -8.48 10.37 1.40
N ASN A 15 -9.48 10.11 0.58
CA ASN A 15 -10.71 10.92 0.55
C ASN A 15 -11.52 10.64 1.81
N PRO A 16 -11.81 11.66 2.66
CA PRO A 16 -12.60 11.46 3.88
C PRO A 16 -14.00 10.89 3.64
N GLY A 17 -14.58 11.14 2.47
CA GLY A 17 -15.91 10.62 2.12
C GLY A 17 -15.93 9.21 1.59
N SER A 18 -14.77 8.59 1.38
CA SER A 18 -14.67 7.24 0.84
C SER A 18 -14.97 6.19 1.91
N ARG A 19 -15.66 5.11 1.52
CA ARG A 19 -15.84 3.96 2.41
C ARG A 19 -14.52 3.30 2.77
N PHE A 20 -13.47 3.48 1.96
CA PHE A 20 -12.13 2.94 2.18
C PHE A 20 -11.24 3.87 3.03
N ASN A 21 -11.75 5.02 3.44
CA ASN A 21 -10.99 5.97 4.26
C ASN A 21 -10.35 5.33 5.52
N PRO A 22 -10.96 4.33 6.18
CA PRO A 22 -10.29 3.66 7.31
C PRO A 22 -8.92 3.08 6.97
N ILE A 23 -8.68 2.67 5.72
CA ILE A 23 -7.37 2.17 5.30
C ILE A 23 -6.30 3.26 5.50
N PHE A 24 -6.60 4.50 5.12
CA PHE A 24 -5.69 5.63 5.33
C PHE A 24 -5.62 6.03 6.81
N ARG A 25 -6.78 6.21 7.46
CA ARG A 25 -6.82 6.68 8.86
C ARG A 25 -6.12 5.72 9.81
N GLN A 26 -6.30 4.42 9.64
CA GLN A 26 -5.67 3.43 10.50
C GLN A 26 -4.18 3.25 10.21
N ALA A 27 -3.73 3.53 9.00
CA ALA A 27 -2.30 3.62 8.71
C ALA A 27 -1.64 4.71 9.55
N ILE A 28 -2.33 5.84 9.71
CA ILE A 28 -1.81 6.98 10.47
C ILE A 28 -1.90 6.74 11.98
N SER A 29 -2.97 6.10 12.45
CA SER A 29 -3.26 5.93 13.87
C SER A 29 -2.75 4.63 14.49
N GLY A 30 -2.19 3.73 13.69
CA GLY A 30 -1.60 2.49 14.21
C GLY A 30 -2.51 1.28 14.19
N GLY A 31 -3.61 1.31 13.44
CA GLY A 31 -4.46 0.12 13.25
C GLY A 31 -3.72 -1.00 12.53
N TYR A 32 -2.73 -0.63 11.72
CA TYR A 32 -1.76 -1.53 11.10
C TYR A 32 -0.50 -0.73 10.76
N ASN A 33 0.57 -1.41 10.37
CA ASN A 33 1.80 -0.76 9.93
C ASN A 33 1.81 -0.66 8.41
N LEU A 34 1.70 0.56 7.88
CA LEU A 34 1.87 0.82 6.47
C LEU A 34 3.35 0.66 6.11
N CYS A 35 3.66 -0.21 5.16
CA CYS A 35 5.01 -0.39 4.65
C CYS A 35 5.17 0.37 3.34
N ILE A 36 6.18 1.22 3.26
CA ILE A 36 6.49 2.03 2.10
C ILE A 36 7.97 1.94 1.75
N SER A 37 8.28 2.22 0.49
CA SER A 37 9.63 2.51 0.01
C SER A 37 9.66 3.92 -0.54
N ASN A 38 10.85 4.44 -0.85
CA ASN A 38 10.96 5.74 -1.52
C ASN A 38 10.20 5.75 -2.84
N SER A 39 10.31 4.68 -3.63
CA SER A 39 9.63 4.58 -4.92
C SER A 39 8.11 4.60 -4.78
N ILE A 40 7.57 3.89 -3.79
CA ILE A 40 6.13 3.88 -3.53
C ILE A 40 5.65 5.26 -3.10
N LEU A 41 6.39 5.90 -2.19
CA LEU A 41 6.03 7.21 -1.68
C LEU A 41 6.01 8.26 -2.78
N LEU A 42 6.99 8.23 -3.69
CA LEU A 42 7.04 9.13 -4.83
C LEU A 42 5.86 8.91 -5.78
N GLU A 43 5.49 7.66 -6.02
CA GLU A 43 4.32 7.34 -6.85
C GLU A 43 3.03 7.82 -6.20
N TYR A 44 2.86 7.61 -4.89
CA TYR A 44 1.70 8.13 -4.15
C TYR A 44 1.59 9.63 -4.34
N GLU A 45 2.68 10.37 -4.11
CA GLU A 45 2.68 11.82 -4.23
C GLU A 45 2.31 12.27 -5.63
N GLU A 46 2.92 11.68 -6.65
CA GLU A 46 2.67 12.02 -8.06
C GLU A 46 1.20 11.78 -8.44
N VAL A 47 0.68 10.59 -8.11
CA VAL A 47 -0.69 10.22 -8.46
C VAL A 47 -1.71 11.08 -7.69
N PHE A 48 -1.47 11.34 -6.40
CA PHE A 48 -2.38 12.17 -5.60
C PHE A 48 -2.42 13.61 -6.12
N LYS A 49 -1.27 14.19 -6.47
CA LYS A 49 -1.21 15.53 -7.05
C LYS A 49 -1.97 15.62 -8.37
N PHE A 50 -1.81 14.62 -9.21
CA PHE A 50 -2.44 14.56 -10.52
C PHE A 50 -3.95 14.32 -10.45
N ARG A 51 -4.38 13.40 -9.58
CA ARG A 51 -5.78 12.91 -9.55
C ARG A 51 -6.67 13.69 -8.59
N ILE A 52 -6.11 14.36 -7.60
CA ILE A 52 -6.87 15.12 -6.62
C ILE A 52 -6.46 16.59 -6.65
N ASN A 53 -5.47 16.98 -5.86
CA ASN A 53 -4.86 18.30 -5.86
C ASN A 53 -3.59 18.30 -5.01
N MET A 54 -2.82 19.40 -5.12
CA MET A 54 -1.53 19.50 -4.43
C MET A 54 -1.68 19.53 -2.91
N ASN A 55 -2.64 20.26 -2.38
CA ASN A 55 -2.78 20.43 -0.94
C ASN A 55 -3.15 19.11 -0.25
N MET A 56 -4.12 18.38 -0.77
CA MET A 56 -4.50 17.08 -0.22
C MET A 56 -3.38 16.06 -0.36
N ALA A 57 -2.65 16.09 -1.48
CA ALA A 57 -1.52 15.20 -1.70
C ALA A 57 -0.43 15.45 -0.65
N GLU A 58 -0.04 16.70 -0.44
CA GLU A 58 0.99 17.06 0.53
C GLU A 58 0.57 16.69 1.95
N ASP A 59 -0.67 16.94 2.32
CA ASP A 59 -1.18 16.61 3.65
C ASP A 59 -1.19 15.10 3.89
N ALA A 60 -1.64 14.30 2.91
CA ALA A 60 -1.67 12.85 3.02
C ALA A 60 -0.25 12.27 3.12
N ILE A 61 0.67 12.73 2.28
CA ILE A 61 2.06 12.28 2.27
C ILE A 61 2.74 12.64 3.60
N ALA A 62 2.54 13.87 4.08
CA ALA A 62 3.10 14.30 5.37
C ALA A 62 2.57 13.44 6.52
N ALA A 63 1.27 13.15 6.53
CA ALA A 63 0.66 12.29 7.55
C ALA A 63 1.29 10.89 7.55
N MET A 64 1.53 10.31 6.38
CA MET A 64 2.17 9.00 6.25
C MET A 64 3.61 9.02 6.76
N ILE A 65 4.39 10.04 6.37
CA ILE A 65 5.81 10.16 6.75
C ILE A 65 5.96 10.36 8.26
N TYR A 66 5.11 11.19 8.85
CA TYR A 66 5.23 11.54 10.27
C TYR A 66 4.54 10.54 11.20
N SER A 67 3.76 9.61 10.68
CA SER A 67 3.15 8.57 11.51
C SER A 67 4.24 7.66 12.11
N PRO A 68 4.25 7.47 13.45
CA PRO A 68 5.21 6.56 14.07
C PRO A 68 4.97 5.10 13.72
N PHE A 69 3.84 4.78 13.09
CA PHE A 69 3.46 3.42 12.73
C PHE A 69 3.83 3.06 11.28
N THR A 70 4.26 4.04 10.48
CA THR A 70 4.72 3.80 9.12
C THR A 70 6.14 3.23 9.14
N LEU A 71 6.35 2.15 8.38
CA LEU A 71 7.64 1.47 8.27
C LEU A 71 8.20 1.66 6.87
N ARG A 72 9.47 2.06 6.78
CA ARG A 72 10.15 2.26 5.50
C ARG A 72 11.08 1.08 5.21
N PHE A 73 10.93 0.51 4.03
CA PHE A 73 11.78 -0.57 3.53
C PHE A 73 12.14 -0.28 2.08
N ASP A 74 13.41 0.04 1.81
CA ASP A 74 13.89 0.23 0.45
C ASP A 74 14.51 -1.09 -0.03
N PRO A 75 13.86 -1.80 -0.98
CA PRO A 75 14.32 -3.11 -1.42
C PRO A 75 15.72 -3.04 -2.04
N ARG A 76 16.54 -4.03 -1.74
CA ARG A 76 17.86 -4.19 -2.37
C ARG A 76 17.86 -5.21 -3.48
N ILE A 77 16.79 -6.03 -3.54
CA ILE A 77 16.61 -7.07 -4.54
C ILE A 77 15.41 -6.69 -5.39
N SER A 78 15.59 -6.70 -6.71
CA SER A 78 14.52 -6.54 -7.68
C SER A 78 14.13 -7.93 -8.19
N TRP A 79 12.97 -8.42 -7.73
CA TRP A 79 12.52 -9.79 -8.02
C TRP A 79 11.89 -9.92 -9.40
N ARG A 80 11.38 -8.83 -9.97
CA ARG A 80 10.76 -8.77 -11.31
C ARG A 80 9.64 -9.80 -11.49
N LEU A 81 8.80 -9.95 -10.48
CA LEU A 81 7.72 -10.93 -10.49
C LEU A 81 6.51 -10.49 -11.33
N ILE A 82 6.29 -9.18 -11.48
CA ILE A 82 5.14 -8.62 -12.18
C ILE A 82 5.54 -8.27 -13.60
N THR A 83 5.41 -9.23 -14.51
CA THR A 83 5.82 -9.06 -15.92
C THR A 83 4.83 -8.24 -16.73
N ALA A 84 3.55 -8.22 -16.34
CA ALA A 84 2.51 -7.47 -17.04
C ALA A 84 2.70 -5.96 -16.93
N ASP A 85 3.18 -5.48 -15.78
CA ASP A 85 3.48 -4.07 -15.56
C ASP A 85 4.67 -3.96 -14.59
N PRO A 86 5.89 -3.67 -15.13
CA PRO A 86 7.09 -3.57 -14.30
C PRO A 86 7.02 -2.47 -13.23
N ASP A 87 6.18 -1.44 -13.40
CA ASP A 87 6.00 -0.41 -12.38
C ASP A 87 5.37 -0.97 -11.10
N ASP A 88 4.64 -2.07 -11.20
CA ASP A 88 4.03 -2.73 -10.04
C ASP A 88 5.05 -3.53 -9.23
N ASP A 89 6.23 -3.83 -9.78
CA ASP A 89 7.28 -4.59 -9.08
C ASP A 89 7.71 -3.91 -7.79
N LYS A 90 7.70 -2.57 -7.74
CA LYS A 90 8.09 -1.84 -6.52
C LYS A 90 7.22 -2.19 -5.32
N LEU A 91 5.95 -2.50 -5.56
CA LEU A 91 5.00 -2.87 -4.51
C LEU A 91 5.31 -4.27 -3.98
N SER A 92 5.48 -5.24 -4.87
CA SER A 92 5.82 -6.61 -4.47
C SER A 92 7.22 -6.69 -3.84
N ASP A 93 8.20 -5.97 -4.39
CA ASP A 93 9.55 -5.94 -3.83
C ASP A 93 9.57 -5.35 -2.42
N CYS A 94 8.79 -4.29 -2.17
CA CYS A 94 8.66 -3.72 -0.84
C CYS A 94 7.99 -4.70 0.13
N ALA A 95 6.94 -5.40 -0.31
CA ALA A 95 6.25 -6.39 0.51
C ALA A 95 7.19 -7.52 0.93
N ILE A 96 8.06 -7.96 0.02
CA ILE A 96 9.05 -9.00 0.31
C ILE A 96 10.09 -8.48 1.30
N ALA A 97 10.66 -7.29 1.03
CA ALA A 97 11.68 -6.69 1.91
C ALA A 97 11.16 -6.45 3.32
N ALA A 98 9.90 -6.05 3.45
CA ALA A 98 9.28 -5.76 4.73
C ALA A 98 8.82 -7.02 5.47
N GLY A 99 8.72 -8.16 4.79
CA GLY A 99 8.03 -9.33 5.34
C GLY A 99 6.56 -9.00 5.61
N ALA A 100 5.92 -8.25 4.70
CA ALA A 100 4.55 -7.80 4.90
C ALA A 100 3.57 -8.96 4.93
N ASP A 101 2.55 -8.83 5.78
CA ASP A 101 1.49 -9.83 5.87
C ASP A 101 0.63 -9.81 4.61
N PHE A 102 0.42 -8.63 4.02
CA PHE A 102 -0.40 -8.47 2.84
C PHE A 102 0.13 -7.41 1.89
N LEU A 103 -0.10 -7.63 0.60
CA LEU A 103 -0.10 -6.60 -0.44
C LEU A 103 -1.56 -6.39 -0.83
N VAL A 104 -2.07 -5.19 -0.59
CA VAL A 104 -3.49 -4.87 -0.82
C VAL A 104 -3.64 -4.22 -2.18
N SER A 105 -4.30 -4.92 -3.10
CA SER A 105 -4.52 -4.46 -4.46
C SER A 105 -5.74 -5.12 -5.08
N ASN A 106 -6.44 -4.38 -5.93
CA ASN A 106 -7.52 -4.90 -6.76
C ASN A 106 -7.05 -5.20 -8.19
N ASP A 107 -5.78 -4.96 -8.49
CA ASP A 107 -5.23 -5.12 -9.84
C ASP A 107 -4.88 -6.59 -10.13
N ARG A 108 -5.34 -7.06 -11.29
CA ARG A 108 -5.09 -8.44 -11.74
C ARG A 108 -3.63 -8.72 -12.07
N HIS A 109 -2.82 -7.68 -12.28
CA HIS A 109 -1.38 -7.86 -12.53
C HIS A 109 -0.70 -8.60 -11.38
N PHE A 110 -1.23 -8.51 -10.17
CA PHE A 110 -0.69 -9.19 -9.00
C PHE A 110 -1.13 -10.66 -8.86
N ASP A 111 -2.01 -11.15 -9.74
CA ASP A 111 -2.46 -12.55 -9.67
C ASP A 111 -1.32 -13.54 -9.87
N VAL A 112 -0.26 -13.15 -10.56
CA VAL A 112 0.95 -13.96 -10.73
C VAL A 112 1.57 -14.35 -9.39
N LEU A 113 1.43 -13.51 -8.37
CA LEU A 113 1.99 -13.75 -7.04
C LEU A 113 1.29 -14.90 -6.32
N LYS A 114 0.04 -15.18 -6.66
CA LYS A 114 -0.71 -16.32 -6.10
C LYS A 114 -0.12 -17.66 -6.54
N LYS A 115 0.57 -17.68 -7.68
CA LYS A 115 1.20 -18.86 -8.25
C LYS A 115 2.69 -18.95 -7.93
N THR A 116 3.23 -17.94 -7.25
CA THR A 116 4.65 -17.86 -6.91
C THR A 116 4.86 -18.42 -5.50
N ASP A 117 5.63 -19.51 -5.39
CA ASP A 117 5.88 -20.16 -4.10
C ASP A 117 6.97 -19.44 -3.30
N PHE A 118 7.94 -18.87 -3.98
CA PHE A 118 9.05 -18.15 -3.35
C PHE A 118 9.60 -17.08 -4.29
N PRO A 119 9.74 -15.83 -3.83
CA PRO A 119 9.31 -15.34 -2.51
C PRO A 119 7.78 -15.25 -2.43
N LYS A 120 7.23 -15.51 -1.24
CA LYS A 120 5.79 -15.55 -1.03
C LYS A 120 5.24 -14.17 -0.69
N VAL A 121 4.24 -13.72 -1.45
CA VAL A 121 3.52 -12.46 -1.19
C VAL A 121 2.02 -12.76 -1.22
N LYS A 122 1.31 -12.45 -0.15
CA LYS A 122 -0.13 -12.66 -0.08
C LYS A 122 -0.85 -11.38 -0.53
N VAL A 123 -1.56 -11.50 -1.65
CA VAL A 123 -2.34 -10.39 -2.23
C VAL A 123 -3.80 -10.53 -1.82
N ILE A 124 -4.37 -9.46 -1.29
CA ILE A 124 -5.80 -9.40 -0.96
C ILE A 124 -6.43 -8.13 -1.54
N PRO A 125 -7.73 -8.16 -1.88
CA PRO A 125 -8.41 -6.97 -2.37
C PRO A 125 -8.68 -5.96 -1.24
N ALA A 126 -8.89 -4.71 -1.63
CA ALA A 126 -9.15 -3.62 -0.68
C ALA A 126 -10.34 -3.91 0.24
N GLU A 127 -11.40 -4.50 -0.30
CA GLU A 127 -12.60 -4.85 0.46
C GLU A 127 -12.29 -5.81 1.62
N GLU A 128 -11.51 -6.84 1.36
CA GLU A 128 -11.13 -7.83 2.36
C GLU A 128 -10.27 -7.18 3.45
N PHE A 129 -9.31 -6.35 3.05
CA PHE A 129 -8.45 -5.65 3.99
C PHE A 129 -9.25 -4.68 4.87
N LEU A 130 -10.18 -3.94 4.25
CA LEU A 130 -11.07 -3.04 4.99
C LEU A 130 -11.84 -3.77 6.08
N GLU A 131 -12.43 -4.92 5.76
CA GLU A 131 -13.16 -5.74 6.73
C GLU A 131 -12.27 -6.19 7.88
N MET A 132 -11.04 -6.58 7.58
CA MET A 132 -10.08 -7.02 8.59
C MET A 132 -9.74 -5.92 9.59
N ILE A 133 -9.45 -4.71 9.11
CA ILE A 133 -9.04 -3.62 10.00
C ILE A 133 -10.21 -3.03 10.76
N ILE A 134 -11.42 -3.03 10.20
CA ILE A 134 -12.62 -2.57 10.90
C ILE A 134 -12.97 -3.52 12.04
N SER A 135 -12.92 -4.83 11.83
CA SER A 135 -13.27 -5.79 12.88
C SER A 135 -12.32 -5.76 14.06
N LYS A 136 -11.06 -5.34 13.86
CA LYS A 136 -10.09 -5.22 14.97
C LYS A 136 -10.36 -4.02 15.88
N VAL A 137 -11.08 -3.01 15.41
CA VAL A 137 -11.35 -1.79 16.17
C VAL A 137 -12.51 -1.98 17.16
N LYS A 138 -13.28 -3.02 16.97
CA LYS A 138 -14.38 -3.34 17.89
C LYS A 138 -13.84 -4.10 19.13
#